data_1916d4a1db2c82eb20b8c81dc154452f
#
_entry.id   1916d4a1db2c82eb20b8c81dc154452f
#
_cell.length_a   1.000
_cell.length_b   1.000
_cell.length_c   1.000
_cell.angle_alpha   90.00
_cell.angle_beta   90.00
_cell.angle_gamma   90.00
#
_symmetry.space_group_name_H-M   'P 1'
#
loop_
_entity.id
_entity.type
_entity.pdbx_description
1 polymer ?
#
loop_
_entity_poly.entity_id
_entity_poly.type
_entity_poly.pdbx_seq_one_letter_code
_entity_poly.pdbx_strand_id
1 'polypeptide(L)'
;MSLRGLCAALVLTAAVLPASLVAQPMEEVDYVLVDPSVARAGERIEVIEFFYYGCSSCRRFEPLLEEWLAGKPADVDFRRVPALRRTEWIPLARLFFALEELGASPRLHAEAYRALHDQGRDLASRSVAAEWAASQGLDRARFEQALMSDAVTLKVQKARDTTVRYGVRVTPSLTVDGRFLTSAALVGDIAQLVPVLDALVDMARGSRAGPDR
;
A
#
# COMPACT_ATOMS: atom_id res chain seq x y z
N MET A 1 36.55 -64.30 30.47
CA MET A 1 36.55 -62.84 30.62
C MET A 1 35.71 -62.26 29.52
N SER A 2 34.45 -61.87 29.78
CA SER A 2 33.48 -61.43 28.75
C SER A 2 33.35 -59.92 28.87
N LEU A 3 33.74 -59.17 27.82
CA LEU A 3 33.45 -57.74 27.67
C LEU A 3 32.05 -57.57 27.07
N ARG A 4 31.13 -57.04 27.85
CA ARG A 4 29.79 -56.60 27.34
C ARG A 4 29.92 -55.15 26.85
N GLY A 5 29.83 -54.96 25.55
CA GLY A 5 29.71 -53.64 24.93
C GLY A 5 28.34 -53.04 25.17
N LEU A 6 28.31 -51.85 25.77
CA LEU A 6 27.10 -51.06 25.98
C LEU A 6 26.90 -50.12 24.75
N CYS A 7 25.94 -50.42 23.88
CA CYS A 7 25.54 -49.52 22.84
C CYS A 7 24.56 -48.48 23.41
N ALA A 8 25.01 -47.24 23.58
CA ALA A 8 24.13 -46.13 23.93
C ALA A 8 23.45 -45.62 22.65
N ALA A 9 22.15 -45.83 22.55
CA ALA A 9 21.32 -45.26 21.47
C ALA A 9 21.01 -43.78 21.79
N LEU A 10 21.55 -42.89 20.98
CA LEU A 10 21.28 -41.46 21.05
C LEU A 10 19.90 -41.21 20.40
N VAL A 11 18.88 -40.97 21.22
CA VAL A 11 17.54 -40.56 20.72
C VAL A 11 17.58 -39.07 20.42
N LEU A 12 17.62 -38.71 19.14
CA LEU A 12 17.47 -37.34 18.66
C LEU A 12 15.99 -36.95 18.73
N THR A 13 15.60 -36.23 19.77
CA THR A 13 14.27 -35.59 19.84
C THR A 13 14.26 -34.36 18.96
N ALA A 14 13.63 -34.45 17.76
CA ALA A 14 13.33 -33.30 16.92
C ALA A 14 12.28 -32.43 17.62
N ALA A 15 12.68 -31.25 18.09
CA ALA A 15 11.75 -30.25 18.60
C ALA A 15 10.91 -29.70 17.43
N VAL A 16 9.66 -30.12 17.32
CA VAL A 16 8.67 -29.53 16.40
C VAL A 16 8.26 -28.18 17.03
N LEU A 17 8.82 -27.10 16.50
CA LEU A 17 8.35 -25.75 16.81
C LEU A 17 6.90 -25.61 16.30
N PRO A 18 5.96 -25.10 17.14
CA PRO A 18 4.61 -24.85 16.68
C PRO A 18 4.67 -23.76 15.60
N ALA A 19 4.29 -24.11 14.36
CA ALA A 19 3.99 -23.13 13.34
C ALA A 19 2.83 -22.27 13.87
N SER A 20 3.06 -20.98 14.06
CA SER A 20 1.98 -20.04 14.38
C SER A 20 0.95 -20.12 13.27
N LEU A 21 -0.23 -20.67 13.54
CA LEU A 21 -1.37 -20.62 12.64
C LEU A 21 -1.80 -19.15 12.54
N VAL A 22 -1.28 -18.43 11.56
CA VAL A 22 -1.87 -17.15 11.16
C VAL A 22 -3.24 -17.51 10.55
N ALA A 23 -4.31 -16.98 11.13
CA ALA A 23 -5.65 -17.19 10.60
C ALA A 23 -5.68 -16.73 9.14
N GLN A 24 -6.18 -17.58 8.24
CA GLN A 24 -6.33 -17.21 6.84
C GLN A 24 -7.38 -16.11 6.72
N PRO A 25 -7.14 -15.05 5.92
CA PRO A 25 -8.14 -14.01 5.71
C PRO A 25 -9.38 -14.59 5.04
N MET A 26 -10.55 -14.11 5.46
CA MET A 26 -11.84 -14.58 4.97
C MET A 26 -12.39 -13.63 3.91
N GLU A 27 -12.83 -14.18 2.79
CA GLU A 27 -13.54 -13.43 1.76
C GLU A 27 -14.83 -12.83 2.32
N GLU A 28 -15.22 -11.64 1.83
CA GLU A 28 -16.36 -10.82 2.30
C GLU A 28 -16.21 -10.27 3.75
N VAL A 29 -15.18 -10.66 4.49
CA VAL A 29 -14.89 -10.17 5.84
C VAL A 29 -13.59 -9.33 5.84
N ASP A 30 -12.49 -9.92 5.43
CA ASP A 30 -11.18 -9.29 5.45
C ASP A 30 -10.79 -8.73 4.09
N TYR A 31 -11.34 -9.31 3.01
CA TYR A 31 -11.12 -8.86 1.63
C TYR A 31 -12.31 -9.22 0.74
N VAL A 32 -12.38 -8.57 -0.42
CA VAL A 32 -13.29 -8.92 -1.53
C VAL A 32 -12.49 -9.17 -2.79
N LEU A 33 -13.06 -9.93 -3.73
CA LEU A 33 -12.46 -10.14 -5.03
C LEU A 33 -12.64 -8.89 -5.92
N VAL A 34 -11.59 -8.54 -6.61
CA VAL A 34 -11.63 -7.53 -7.68
C VAL A 34 -12.24 -8.16 -8.93
N ASP A 35 -12.91 -7.37 -9.76
CA ASP A 35 -13.45 -7.81 -11.04
C ASP A 35 -12.36 -8.56 -11.85
N PRO A 36 -12.64 -9.77 -12.34
CA PRO A 36 -11.67 -10.57 -13.11
C PRO A 36 -11.17 -9.91 -14.40
N SER A 37 -11.87 -8.90 -14.91
CA SER A 37 -11.42 -8.11 -16.06
C SER A 37 -10.21 -7.22 -15.74
N VAL A 38 -9.86 -7.03 -14.47
CA VAL A 38 -8.64 -6.36 -14.06
C VAL A 38 -7.45 -7.31 -14.27
N ALA A 39 -6.68 -7.04 -15.31
CA ALA A 39 -5.53 -7.89 -15.62
C ALA A 39 -4.45 -7.80 -14.53
N ARG A 40 -3.82 -8.93 -14.22
CA ARG A 40 -2.61 -8.96 -13.40
C ARG A 40 -1.49 -8.18 -14.07
N ALA A 41 -0.74 -7.40 -13.31
CA ALA A 41 0.39 -6.63 -13.82
C ALA A 41 1.70 -7.42 -13.61
N GLY A 42 2.33 -7.83 -14.73
CA GLY A 42 3.70 -8.36 -14.75
C GLY A 42 3.90 -9.69 -14.01
N GLU A 43 5.20 -10.02 -13.79
CA GLU A 43 5.63 -11.27 -13.14
C GLU A 43 5.63 -11.18 -11.61
N ARG A 44 5.82 -9.96 -11.08
CA ARG A 44 5.84 -9.70 -9.63
C ARG A 44 4.44 -9.45 -9.11
N ILE A 45 4.23 -9.68 -7.82
CA ILE A 45 2.95 -9.41 -7.16
C ILE A 45 2.80 -7.90 -7.00
N GLU A 46 1.81 -7.32 -7.70
CA GLU A 46 1.53 -5.89 -7.56
C GLU A 46 0.70 -5.63 -6.30
N VAL A 47 1.16 -4.70 -5.47
CA VAL A 47 0.40 -4.14 -4.36
C VAL A 47 0.16 -2.66 -4.64
N ILE A 48 -1.12 -2.25 -4.62
CA ILE A 48 -1.50 -0.85 -4.80
C ILE A 48 -2.16 -0.36 -3.52
N GLU A 49 -1.64 0.72 -2.96
CA GLU A 49 -2.35 1.49 -1.95
C GLU A 49 -3.22 2.55 -2.62
N PHE A 50 -4.50 2.56 -2.30
CA PHE A 50 -5.42 3.65 -2.64
C PHE A 50 -5.63 4.52 -1.41
N PHE A 51 -5.15 5.74 -1.48
CA PHE A 51 -5.12 6.67 -0.37
C PHE A 51 -5.73 8.03 -0.72
N TYR A 52 -5.97 8.84 0.30
CA TYR A 52 -6.32 10.25 0.16
C TYR A 52 -5.62 11.06 1.27
N TYR A 53 -4.90 12.10 0.92
CA TYR A 53 -4.19 12.91 1.91
C TYR A 53 -5.10 13.50 2.99
N GLY A 54 -6.35 13.85 2.67
CA GLY A 54 -7.32 14.33 3.65
C GLY A 54 -7.95 13.25 4.53
N CYS A 55 -7.56 11.97 4.36
CA CYS A 55 -8.11 10.85 5.11
C CYS A 55 -7.32 10.60 6.41
N SER A 56 -7.96 10.77 7.57
CA SER A 56 -7.33 10.53 8.88
C SER A 56 -6.92 9.07 9.10
N SER A 57 -7.66 8.12 8.53
CA SER A 57 -7.28 6.70 8.58
C SER A 57 -6.04 6.41 7.75
N CYS A 58 -5.89 7.03 6.56
CA CYS A 58 -4.66 6.93 5.77
C CYS A 58 -3.47 7.52 6.55
N ARG A 59 -3.64 8.69 7.20
CA ARG A 59 -2.61 9.27 8.07
C ARG A 59 -2.15 8.32 9.17
N ARG A 60 -3.10 7.58 9.79
CA ARG A 60 -2.74 6.58 10.83
C ARG A 60 -2.13 5.32 10.26
N PHE A 61 -2.50 4.94 9.05
CA PHE A 61 -1.96 3.75 8.37
C PHE A 61 -0.53 3.96 7.86
N GLU A 62 -0.17 5.17 7.47
CA GLU A 62 1.11 5.50 6.84
C GLU A 62 2.34 4.93 7.59
N PRO A 63 2.51 5.11 8.91
CA PRO A 63 3.68 4.55 9.60
C PRO A 63 3.71 3.02 9.59
N LEU A 64 2.57 2.34 9.64
CA LEU A 64 2.49 0.87 9.56
C LEU A 64 2.87 0.38 8.16
N LEU A 65 2.43 1.10 7.14
CA LEU A 65 2.76 0.79 5.75
C LEU A 65 4.24 1.04 5.45
N GLU A 66 4.82 2.12 5.95
CA GLU A 66 6.26 2.40 5.78
C GLU A 66 7.13 1.33 6.46
N GLU A 67 6.75 0.85 7.65
CA GLU A 67 7.41 -0.27 8.31
C GLU A 67 7.34 -1.54 7.45
N TRP A 68 6.16 -1.86 6.92
CA TRP A 68 5.98 -2.99 6.00
C TRP A 68 6.84 -2.85 4.74
N LEU A 69 6.89 -1.65 4.15
CA LEU A 69 7.68 -1.35 2.96
C LEU A 69 9.18 -1.55 3.19
N ALA A 70 9.68 -1.25 4.39
CA ALA A 70 11.08 -1.47 4.76
C ALA A 70 11.46 -2.96 4.76
N GLY A 71 10.50 -3.86 5.07
CA GLY A 71 10.66 -5.33 5.04
C GLY A 71 10.01 -6.02 3.84
N LYS A 72 9.49 -5.28 2.89
CA LYS A 72 8.70 -5.79 1.76
C LYS A 72 9.41 -6.93 1.01
N PRO A 73 8.72 -8.06 0.72
CA PRO A 73 9.28 -9.15 -0.06
C PRO A 73 9.81 -8.70 -1.44
N ALA A 74 10.91 -9.31 -1.88
CA ALA A 74 11.55 -8.94 -3.13
C ALA A 74 10.70 -9.21 -4.39
N ASP A 75 9.74 -10.13 -4.31
CA ASP A 75 8.79 -10.48 -5.37
C ASP A 75 7.55 -9.58 -5.41
N VAL A 76 7.47 -8.55 -4.56
CA VAL A 76 6.36 -7.60 -4.50
C VAL A 76 6.76 -6.25 -5.10
N ASP A 77 5.95 -5.74 -6.02
CA ASP A 77 5.98 -4.36 -6.49
C ASP A 77 4.89 -3.54 -5.80
N PHE A 78 5.29 -2.41 -5.23
CA PHE A 78 4.37 -1.51 -4.52
C PHE A 78 4.26 -0.17 -5.23
N ARG A 79 3.05 0.37 -5.27
CA ARG A 79 2.81 1.76 -5.69
C ARG A 79 1.61 2.37 -4.98
N ARG A 80 1.61 3.70 -4.89
CA ARG A 80 0.50 4.49 -4.37
C ARG A 80 -0.34 5.07 -5.49
N VAL A 81 -1.66 5.09 -5.28
CA VAL A 81 -2.63 5.73 -6.17
C VAL A 81 -3.54 6.62 -5.34
N PRO A 82 -3.55 7.94 -5.55
CA PRO A 82 -4.56 8.79 -4.94
C PRO A 82 -5.94 8.33 -5.38
N ALA A 83 -6.79 7.91 -4.45
CA ALA A 83 -8.16 7.56 -4.74
C ALA A 83 -8.95 8.80 -5.18
N LEU A 84 -9.72 8.70 -6.25
CA LEU A 84 -10.49 9.83 -6.80
C LEU A 84 -11.96 9.48 -6.89
N ARG A 85 -12.61 9.47 -5.71
CA ARG A 85 -14.05 9.23 -5.55
C ARG A 85 -14.89 10.50 -5.69
N ARG A 86 -14.26 11.66 -5.45
CA ARG A 86 -14.91 12.98 -5.41
C ARG A 86 -14.04 14.00 -6.12
N THR A 87 -14.66 15.02 -6.70
CA THR A 87 -13.96 16.09 -7.42
C THR A 87 -13.09 16.93 -6.48
N GLU A 88 -13.53 17.11 -5.23
CA GLU A 88 -12.81 17.85 -4.18
C GLU A 88 -11.47 17.21 -3.78
N TRP A 89 -11.24 15.94 -4.16
CA TRP A 89 -9.98 15.24 -3.88
C TRP A 89 -8.90 15.51 -4.93
N ILE A 90 -9.28 16.08 -6.08
CA ILE A 90 -8.36 16.36 -7.19
C ILE A 90 -7.16 17.24 -6.78
N PRO A 91 -7.30 18.33 -6.02
CA PRO A 91 -6.16 19.16 -5.65
C PRO A 91 -5.07 18.39 -4.89
N LEU A 92 -5.46 17.52 -3.95
CA LEU A 92 -4.50 16.72 -3.18
C LEU A 92 -3.92 15.55 -3.99
N ALA A 93 -4.64 15.03 -4.97
CA ALA A 93 -4.07 14.09 -5.93
C ALA A 93 -3.03 14.77 -6.85
N ARG A 94 -3.29 16.01 -7.28
CA ARG A 94 -2.30 16.82 -8.00
C ARG A 94 -1.05 17.09 -7.18
N LEU A 95 -1.21 17.40 -5.90
CA LEU A 95 -0.09 17.53 -4.95
C LEU A 95 0.80 16.29 -4.97
N PHE A 96 0.21 15.08 -4.81
CA PHE A 96 0.97 13.84 -4.84
C PHE A 96 1.75 13.65 -6.13
N PHE A 97 1.09 13.83 -7.28
CA PHE A 97 1.74 13.64 -8.58
C PHE A 97 2.76 14.73 -8.92
N ALA A 98 2.58 15.94 -8.42
CA ALA A 98 3.59 17.01 -8.56
C ALA A 98 4.85 16.69 -7.74
N LEU A 99 4.69 16.17 -6.50
CA LEU A 99 5.82 15.69 -5.69
C LEU A 99 6.53 14.52 -6.37
N GLU A 100 5.78 13.60 -6.98
CA GLU A 100 6.33 12.46 -7.71
C GLU A 100 7.13 12.94 -8.95
N GLU A 101 6.58 13.88 -9.74
CA GLU A 101 7.24 14.45 -10.92
C GLU A 101 8.56 15.15 -10.57
N LEU A 102 8.64 15.75 -9.38
CA LEU A 102 9.83 16.39 -8.87
C LEU A 102 10.78 15.45 -8.11
N GLY A 103 10.47 14.14 -8.06
CA GLY A 103 11.27 13.16 -7.31
C GLY A 103 11.25 13.36 -5.79
N ALA A 104 10.30 14.13 -5.29
CA ALA A 104 10.21 14.51 -3.88
C ALA A 104 9.25 13.62 -3.06
N SER A 105 8.46 12.76 -3.74
CA SER A 105 7.43 11.94 -3.10
C SER A 105 7.97 11.07 -1.95
N PRO A 106 9.10 10.34 -2.07
CA PRO A 106 9.59 9.49 -0.98
C PRO A 106 9.88 10.26 0.31
N ARG A 107 10.31 11.52 0.20
CA ARG A 107 10.66 12.38 1.33
C ARG A 107 9.45 13.16 1.87
N LEU A 108 8.54 13.56 1.00
CA LEU A 108 7.50 14.53 1.35
C LEU A 108 6.10 13.92 1.51
N HIS A 109 5.92 12.63 1.25
CA HIS A 109 4.62 11.98 1.39
C HIS A 109 4.10 12.03 2.83
N ALA A 110 4.88 11.58 3.80
CA ALA A 110 4.53 11.66 5.21
C ALA A 110 4.44 13.12 5.72
N GLU A 111 5.28 14.02 5.17
CA GLU A 111 5.24 15.44 5.50
C GLU A 111 3.95 16.11 5.04
N ALA A 112 3.41 15.71 3.87
CA ALA A 112 2.11 16.21 3.40
C ALA A 112 0.98 15.82 4.36
N TYR A 113 0.97 14.59 4.89
CA TYR A 113 0.03 14.20 5.94
C TYR A 113 0.19 15.05 7.20
N ARG A 114 1.44 15.27 7.65
CA ARG A 114 1.70 16.11 8.83
C ARG A 114 1.23 17.55 8.63
N ALA A 115 1.49 18.12 7.47
CA ALA A 115 1.06 19.47 7.15
C ALA A 115 -0.47 19.61 7.19
N LEU A 116 -1.19 18.66 6.61
CA LEU A 116 -2.66 18.66 6.59
C LEU A 116 -3.28 18.40 7.97
N HIS A 117 -2.87 17.30 8.63
CA HIS A 117 -3.58 16.79 9.81
C HIS A 117 -3.06 17.36 11.13
N ASP A 118 -1.74 17.59 11.24
CA ASP A 118 -1.12 18.01 12.51
C ASP A 118 -0.92 19.54 12.56
N GLN A 119 -0.72 20.19 11.39
CA GLN A 119 -0.48 21.63 11.28
C GLN A 119 -1.69 22.40 10.74
N GLY A 120 -2.75 21.73 10.32
CA GLY A 120 -3.99 22.33 9.79
C GLY A 120 -3.79 23.12 8.48
N ARG A 121 -2.75 22.83 7.69
CA ARG A 121 -2.49 23.52 6.42
C ARG A 121 -3.46 23.03 5.35
N ASP A 122 -4.12 23.95 4.67
CA ASP A 122 -4.98 23.62 3.52
C ASP A 122 -4.12 23.42 2.24
N LEU A 123 -3.49 22.24 2.12
CA LEU A 123 -2.72 21.89 0.91
C LEU A 123 -3.60 21.66 -0.34
N ALA A 124 -4.92 21.70 -0.25
CA ALA A 124 -5.81 21.75 -1.40
C ALA A 124 -5.78 23.14 -2.07
N SER A 125 -5.46 24.20 -1.32
CA SER A 125 -5.18 25.52 -1.85
C SER A 125 -3.82 25.54 -2.56
N ARG A 126 -3.82 25.91 -3.83
CA ARG A 126 -2.59 25.97 -4.65
C ARG A 126 -1.49 26.87 -4.04
N SER A 127 -1.85 28.03 -3.53
CA SER A 127 -0.90 28.97 -2.94
C SER A 127 -0.29 28.38 -1.66
N VAL A 128 -1.11 27.78 -0.79
CA VAL A 128 -0.64 27.17 0.46
C VAL A 128 0.23 25.93 0.18
N ALA A 129 -0.14 25.12 -0.81
CA ALA A 129 0.68 23.98 -1.26
C ALA A 129 2.04 24.43 -1.81
N ALA A 130 2.08 25.51 -2.59
CA ALA A 130 3.34 26.05 -3.13
C ALA A 130 4.23 26.65 -2.05
N GLU A 131 3.67 27.35 -1.07
CA GLU A 131 4.39 27.86 0.10
C GLU A 131 4.95 26.73 0.96
N TRP A 132 4.13 25.70 1.20
CA TRP A 132 4.57 24.51 1.92
C TRP A 132 5.70 23.80 1.17
N ALA A 133 5.57 23.56 -0.13
CA ALA A 133 6.60 22.92 -0.94
C ALA A 133 7.92 23.70 -0.90
N ALA A 134 7.87 25.03 -0.99
CA ALA A 134 9.03 25.89 -0.85
C ALA A 134 9.67 25.78 0.56
N SER A 135 8.87 25.71 1.61
CA SER A 135 9.36 25.48 2.98
C SER A 135 10.02 24.11 3.16
N GLN A 136 9.71 23.16 2.28
CA GLN A 136 10.33 21.84 2.23
C GLN A 136 11.58 21.78 1.31
N GLY A 137 12.02 22.92 0.80
CA GLY A 137 13.22 23.04 -0.04
C GLY A 137 13.00 22.78 -1.53
N LEU A 138 11.74 22.74 -2.00
CA LEU A 138 11.46 22.68 -3.43
C LEU A 138 11.43 24.09 -4.04
N ASP A 139 11.83 24.20 -5.30
CA ASP A 139 11.63 25.44 -6.07
C ASP A 139 10.14 25.68 -6.28
N ARG A 140 9.66 26.84 -5.79
CA ARG A 140 8.23 27.19 -5.82
C ARG A 140 7.67 27.22 -7.24
N ALA A 141 8.38 27.84 -8.17
CA ALA A 141 7.89 28.00 -9.54
C ALA A 141 7.81 26.65 -10.27
N ARG A 142 8.82 25.80 -10.09
CA ARG A 142 8.81 24.42 -10.64
C ARG A 142 7.70 23.58 -10.04
N PHE A 143 7.43 23.72 -8.73
CA PHE A 143 6.33 23.01 -8.10
C PHE A 143 4.96 23.48 -8.62
N GLU A 144 4.75 24.80 -8.74
CA GLU A 144 3.51 25.36 -9.32
C GLU A 144 3.31 24.93 -10.78
N GLN A 145 4.40 24.85 -11.55
CA GLN A 145 4.36 24.33 -12.92
C GLN A 145 3.98 22.85 -12.94
N ALA A 146 4.60 22.03 -12.10
CA ALA A 146 4.27 20.60 -11.98
C ALA A 146 2.81 20.38 -11.60
N LEU A 147 2.29 21.12 -10.61
CA LEU A 147 0.87 21.05 -10.21
C LEU A 147 -0.11 21.25 -11.38
N MET A 148 0.26 22.05 -12.36
CA MET A 148 -0.60 22.42 -13.49
C MET A 148 -0.22 21.71 -14.78
N SER A 149 0.79 20.82 -14.76
CA SER A 149 1.29 20.16 -15.96
C SER A 149 0.25 19.18 -16.55
N ASP A 150 0.33 18.99 -17.88
CA ASP A 150 -0.46 17.98 -18.57
C ASP A 150 -0.12 16.56 -18.09
N ALA A 151 1.16 16.33 -17.74
CA ALA A 151 1.61 15.06 -17.18
C ALA A 151 0.87 14.73 -15.89
N VAL A 152 0.79 15.67 -14.94
CA VAL A 152 0.02 15.52 -13.69
C VAL A 152 -1.47 15.35 -13.98
N THR A 153 -2.02 16.09 -14.95
CA THR A 153 -3.43 15.95 -15.36
C THR A 153 -3.74 14.55 -15.85
N LEU A 154 -2.88 13.97 -16.70
CA LEU A 154 -3.03 12.59 -17.19
C LEU A 154 -2.90 11.55 -16.07
N LYS A 155 -1.97 11.76 -15.12
CA LYS A 155 -1.82 10.87 -13.95
C LYS A 155 -3.07 10.91 -13.06
N VAL A 156 -3.67 12.08 -12.85
CA VAL A 156 -4.94 12.25 -12.11
C VAL A 156 -6.08 11.49 -12.79
N GLN A 157 -6.20 11.60 -14.12
CA GLN A 157 -7.20 10.84 -14.87
C GLN A 157 -7.00 9.32 -14.73
N LYS A 158 -5.76 8.84 -14.92
CA LYS A 158 -5.42 7.42 -14.73
C LYS A 158 -5.71 6.93 -13.31
N ALA A 159 -5.44 7.75 -12.30
CA ALA A 159 -5.74 7.41 -10.91
C ALA A 159 -7.25 7.28 -10.68
N ARG A 160 -8.06 8.15 -11.29
CA ARG A 160 -9.52 8.06 -11.26
C ARG A 160 -10.02 6.76 -11.91
N ASP A 161 -9.54 6.46 -13.12
CA ASP A 161 -9.92 5.25 -13.86
C ASP A 161 -9.51 3.99 -13.08
N THR A 162 -8.31 4.01 -12.48
CA THR A 162 -7.82 2.93 -11.63
C THR A 162 -8.70 2.77 -10.39
N THR A 163 -9.05 3.85 -9.71
CA THR A 163 -9.94 3.83 -8.53
C THR A 163 -11.29 3.16 -8.87
N VAL A 164 -11.87 3.50 -10.03
CA VAL A 164 -13.14 2.92 -10.49
C VAL A 164 -12.97 1.45 -10.88
N ARG A 165 -11.94 1.13 -11.67
CA ARG A 165 -11.66 -0.22 -12.15
C ARG A 165 -11.48 -1.23 -11.02
N TYR A 166 -10.79 -0.86 -9.97
CA TYR A 166 -10.58 -1.72 -8.79
C TYR A 166 -11.74 -1.70 -7.80
N GLY A 167 -12.83 -0.99 -8.09
CA GLY A 167 -14.01 -0.93 -7.20
C GLY A 167 -13.74 -0.27 -5.84
N VAL A 168 -12.69 0.54 -5.72
CA VAL A 168 -12.30 1.20 -4.47
C VAL A 168 -13.38 2.17 -4.01
N ARG A 169 -13.91 1.97 -2.79
CA ARG A 169 -15.01 2.78 -2.21
C ARG A 169 -14.59 3.61 -1.02
N VAL A 170 -13.57 3.19 -0.30
CA VAL A 170 -13.06 3.82 0.93
C VAL A 170 -11.55 3.94 0.87
N THR A 171 -10.95 4.72 1.78
CA THR A 171 -9.50 4.83 1.95
C THR A 171 -9.13 4.70 3.45
N PRO A 172 -8.01 4.08 3.78
CA PRO A 172 -7.10 3.38 2.89
C PRO A 172 -7.71 2.06 2.39
N SER A 173 -7.38 1.71 1.13
CA SER A 173 -7.64 0.39 0.55
C SER A 173 -6.35 -0.13 -0.08
N LEU A 174 -6.18 -1.44 -0.05
CA LEU A 174 -5.04 -2.12 -0.67
C LEU A 174 -5.56 -3.15 -1.67
N THR A 175 -4.94 -3.21 -2.84
CA THR A 175 -5.17 -4.32 -3.77
C THR A 175 -3.92 -5.15 -3.93
N VAL A 176 -4.10 -6.45 -4.07
CA VAL A 176 -3.02 -7.41 -4.25
C VAL A 176 -3.27 -8.20 -5.52
N ASP A 177 -2.26 -8.17 -6.39
CA ASP A 177 -2.19 -8.96 -7.63
C ASP A 177 -3.37 -8.75 -8.60
N GLY A 178 -4.03 -7.58 -8.54
CA GLY A 178 -5.23 -7.31 -9.33
C GLY A 178 -6.44 -8.20 -8.97
N ARG A 179 -6.38 -8.95 -7.87
CA ARG A 179 -7.38 -9.95 -7.49
C ARG A 179 -8.08 -9.67 -6.18
N PHE A 180 -7.34 -9.24 -5.18
CA PHE A 180 -7.84 -9.04 -3.83
C PHE A 180 -7.91 -7.55 -3.51
N LEU A 181 -8.98 -7.12 -2.87
CA LEU A 181 -9.14 -5.76 -2.34
C LEU A 181 -9.47 -5.86 -0.86
N THR A 182 -8.63 -5.26 -0.03
CA THR A 182 -8.89 -5.07 1.40
C THR A 182 -8.93 -3.59 1.76
N SER A 183 -9.47 -3.25 2.92
CA SER A 183 -9.56 -1.87 3.39
C SER A 183 -9.72 -1.81 4.90
N ALA A 184 -9.43 -0.65 5.50
CA ALA A 184 -9.68 -0.42 6.92
C ALA A 184 -11.15 -0.65 7.33
N ALA A 185 -12.10 -0.48 6.39
CA ALA A 185 -13.52 -0.72 6.67
C ALA A 185 -13.89 -2.20 6.70
N LEU A 186 -13.19 -3.05 5.96
CA LEU A 186 -13.38 -4.50 5.98
C LEU A 186 -12.77 -5.10 7.25
N VAL A 187 -11.52 -4.81 7.54
CA VAL A 187 -10.79 -5.42 8.66
C VAL A 187 -11.17 -4.84 10.03
N GLY A 188 -11.90 -3.71 10.06
CA GLY A 188 -12.40 -3.06 11.28
C GLY A 188 -11.35 -2.31 12.08
N ASP A 189 -10.10 -2.78 12.13
CA ASP A 189 -8.97 -2.12 12.80
C ASP A 189 -7.84 -1.87 11.81
N ILE A 190 -7.34 -0.63 11.77
CA ILE A 190 -6.25 -0.21 10.88
C ILE A 190 -4.97 -1.04 11.08
N ALA A 191 -4.72 -1.52 12.29
CA ALA A 191 -3.57 -2.37 12.61
C ALA A 191 -3.65 -3.75 11.95
N GLN A 192 -4.85 -4.22 11.59
CA GLN A 192 -5.05 -5.50 10.91
C GLN A 192 -4.78 -5.44 9.40
N LEU A 193 -4.65 -4.23 8.81
CA LEU A 193 -4.39 -4.12 7.37
C LEU A 193 -3.07 -4.75 6.94
N VAL A 194 -2.01 -4.61 7.74
CA VAL A 194 -0.69 -5.20 7.40
C VAL A 194 -0.72 -6.73 7.49
N PRO A 195 -1.19 -7.35 8.59
CA PRO A 195 -1.35 -8.82 8.64
C PRO A 195 -2.21 -9.39 7.50
N VAL A 196 -3.32 -8.73 7.17
CA VAL A 196 -4.18 -9.14 6.04
C VAL A 196 -3.45 -8.96 4.71
N LEU A 197 -2.72 -7.86 4.51
CA LEU A 197 -1.90 -7.64 3.31
C LEU A 197 -0.89 -8.77 3.10
N ASP A 198 -0.14 -9.15 4.14
CA ASP A 198 0.83 -10.24 4.07
C ASP A 198 0.16 -11.56 3.67
N ALA A 199 -0.96 -11.90 4.31
CA ALA A 199 -1.71 -13.11 3.98
C ALA A 199 -2.24 -13.10 2.53
N LEU A 200 -2.71 -11.94 2.03
CA LEU A 200 -3.15 -11.80 0.63
C LEU A 200 -1.99 -11.90 -0.37
N VAL A 201 -0.81 -11.41 -0.01
CA VAL A 201 0.41 -11.58 -0.82
C VAL A 201 0.79 -13.06 -0.88
N ASP A 202 0.72 -13.80 0.23
CA ASP A 202 0.99 -15.24 0.25
C ASP A 202 -0.06 -16.03 -0.56
N MET A 203 -1.34 -15.68 -0.48
CA MET A 203 -2.39 -16.26 -1.31
C MET A 203 -2.16 -15.99 -2.81
N ALA A 204 -1.75 -14.77 -3.16
CA ALA A 204 -1.40 -14.43 -4.55
C ALA A 204 -0.22 -15.26 -5.04
N ARG A 205 0.82 -15.42 -4.23
CA ARG A 205 2.00 -16.25 -4.52
C ARG A 205 1.63 -17.70 -4.74
N GLY A 206 0.83 -18.28 -3.84
CA GLY A 206 0.34 -19.66 -3.96
C GLY A 206 -0.46 -19.88 -5.25
N SER A 207 -1.30 -18.93 -5.64
CA SER A 207 -2.11 -19.03 -6.86
C SER A 207 -1.30 -18.84 -8.16
N ARG A 208 -0.13 -18.18 -8.12
CA ARG A 208 0.80 -18.09 -9.25
C ARG A 208 1.66 -19.34 -9.40
N ALA A 209 1.94 -20.02 -8.29
CA ALA A 209 2.72 -21.28 -8.27
C ALA A 209 1.87 -22.53 -8.56
N GLY A 210 0.54 -22.45 -8.51
CA GLY A 210 -0.38 -23.55 -8.81
C GLY A 210 -0.40 -23.91 -10.31
N PRO A 211 -0.80 -25.13 -10.68
CA PRO A 211 -0.80 -25.57 -12.05
C PRO A 211 -1.94 -24.92 -12.85
N ASP A 212 -1.67 -23.74 -13.41
CA ASP A 212 -2.36 -23.27 -14.59
C ASP A 212 -1.68 -23.91 -15.79
N ARG A 213 -2.11 -25.10 -16.11
CA ARG A 213 -1.79 -25.74 -17.38
C ARG A 213 -2.95 -26.55 -17.91
#